data_904d75953e55369583e2cf6dc0f0dd64
#
_entry.id   904d75953e55369583e2cf6dc0f0dd64
#
_cell.length_a   1.000
_cell.length_b   1.000
_cell.length_c   1.000
_cell.angle_alpha   90.00
_cell.angle_beta   90.00
_cell.angle_gamma   90.00
#
_symmetry.space_group_name_H-M   'P 1'
#
loop_
_entity.id
_entity.type
_entity.pdbx_description
1 polymer ?
#
loop_
_entity_poly.entity_id
_entity_poly.type
_entity_poly.pdbx_seq_one_letter_code
_entity_poly.pdbx_strand_id
1 'polypeptide(L)'
;MNLQKINYQKELEKVLDTLRKEGKVPTLLLHSCCAPCSSYVLEYLSEYFKITVFYYNPNIYPESEYTKRILEQQKLISEMHFKNSVSFLAGSYDKEQFYEMAKGLEEVKEGGERCMKCYEMRLKKTAQKAAEGGFDFFTTTLSISPMKNAQKLNEIGRASCRERV
;
A
#
# COMPACT_ATOMS: atom_id res chain seq x y z
N MET A 1 -21.28 -3.60 23.56
CA MET A 1 -21.26 -2.60 22.47
C MET A 1 -20.93 -3.31 21.16
N ASN A 2 -21.88 -3.33 20.24
CA ASN A 2 -21.60 -3.73 18.87
C ASN A 2 -20.80 -2.61 18.23
N LEU A 3 -19.48 -2.77 18.16
CA LEU A 3 -18.65 -1.95 17.31
C LEU A 3 -19.06 -2.26 15.87
N GLN A 4 -19.83 -1.36 15.25
CA GLN A 4 -20.19 -1.50 13.86
C GLN A 4 -18.90 -1.61 13.04
N LYS A 5 -18.72 -2.75 12.38
CA LYS A 5 -17.59 -2.99 11.50
C LYS A 5 -17.65 -1.97 10.37
N ILE A 6 -16.64 -1.11 10.27
CA ILE A 6 -16.54 -0.08 9.22
C ILE A 6 -16.46 -0.77 7.86
N ASN A 7 -17.34 -0.38 6.94
CA ASN A 7 -17.25 -0.82 5.54
C ASN A 7 -16.35 0.15 4.76
N TYR A 8 -15.07 -0.18 4.68
CA TYR A 8 -14.07 0.67 4.04
C TYR A 8 -14.30 0.87 2.54
N GLN A 9 -14.96 -0.07 1.86
CA GLN A 9 -15.34 0.10 0.46
C GLN A 9 -16.34 1.25 0.30
N LYS A 10 -17.35 1.31 1.16
CA LYS A 10 -18.33 2.41 1.16
C LYS A 10 -17.67 3.76 1.51
N GLU A 11 -16.71 3.76 2.42
CA GLU A 11 -15.96 4.98 2.75
C GLU A 11 -15.14 5.47 1.55
N LEU A 12 -14.49 4.55 0.84
CA LEU A 12 -13.78 4.87 -0.40
C LEU A 12 -14.75 5.45 -1.46
N GLU A 13 -15.88 4.81 -1.69
CA GLU A 13 -16.89 5.27 -2.66
C GLU A 13 -17.35 6.72 -2.38
N LYS A 14 -17.53 7.08 -1.11
CA LYS A 14 -17.84 8.47 -0.72
C LYS A 14 -16.75 9.45 -1.13
N VAL A 15 -15.48 9.08 -0.90
CA VAL A 15 -14.33 9.91 -1.31
C VAL A 15 -14.32 10.07 -2.84
N LEU A 16 -14.47 8.99 -3.58
CA LEU A 16 -14.47 9.00 -5.04
C LEU A 16 -15.61 9.84 -5.63
N ASP A 17 -16.80 9.74 -5.06
CA ASP A 17 -17.95 10.56 -5.46
C ASP A 17 -17.70 12.05 -5.22
N THR A 18 -17.10 12.39 -4.08
CA THR A 18 -16.72 13.78 -3.77
C THR A 18 -15.72 14.32 -4.79
N LEU A 19 -14.67 13.55 -5.11
CA LEU A 19 -13.67 13.93 -6.10
C LEU A 19 -14.28 14.14 -7.49
N ARG A 20 -15.20 13.26 -7.89
CA ARG A 20 -15.92 13.35 -9.16
C ARG A 20 -16.76 14.63 -9.23
N LYS A 21 -17.51 14.95 -8.17
CA LYS A 21 -18.34 16.15 -8.08
C LYS A 21 -17.51 17.42 -8.11
N GLU A 22 -16.35 17.43 -7.46
CA GLU A 22 -15.45 18.56 -7.40
C GLU A 22 -14.56 18.72 -8.65
N GLY A 23 -14.52 17.70 -9.53
CA GLY A 23 -13.64 17.68 -10.70
C GLY A 23 -12.16 17.65 -10.36
N LYS A 24 -11.79 17.15 -9.18
CA LYS A 24 -10.41 17.09 -8.71
C LYS A 24 -9.77 15.73 -9.01
N VAL A 25 -8.49 15.77 -9.36
CA VAL A 25 -7.65 14.57 -9.57
C VAL A 25 -6.43 14.69 -8.65
N PRO A 26 -6.57 14.29 -7.38
CA PRO A 26 -5.48 14.39 -6.41
C PRO A 26 -4.39 13.33 -6.66
N THR A 27 -3.27 13.49 -5.96
CA THR A 27 -2.16 12.55 -5.99
C THR A 27 -2.33 11.44 -4.96
N LEU A 28 -2.00 10.22 -5.34
CA LEU A 28 -2.08 9.03 -4.50
C LEU A 28 -0.75 8.28 -4.51
N LEU A 29 -0.21 7.99 -3.34
CA LEU A 29 0.90 7.06 -3.19
C LEU A 29 0.33 5.67 -2.87
N LEU A 30 0.50 4.72 -3.79
CA LEU A 30 0.00 3.35 -3.66
C LEU A 30 1.14 2.40 -3.32
N HIS A 31 1.19 1.92 -2.08
CA HIS A 31 2.07 0.82 -1.70
C HIS A 31 1.63 -0.46 -2.39
N SER A 32 2.53 -1.10 -3.13
CA SER A 32 2.28 -2.35 -3.83
C SER A 32 3.21 -3.46 -3.34
N CYS A 33 2.66 -4.65 -3.15
CA CYS A 33 3.43 -5.85 -2.81
C CYS A 33 3.82 -6.68 -4.04
N CYS A 34 3.03 -6.65 -5.10
CA CYS A 34 3.30 -7.38 -6.35
C CYS A 34 2.41 -6.89 -7.50
N ALA A 35 2.83 -7.18 -8.73
CA ALA A 35 2.10 -6.79 -9.94
C ALA A 35 0.67 -7.35 -10.00
N PRO A 36 0.41 -8.66 -9.76
CA PRO A 36 -0.95 -9.19 -9.82
C PRO A 36 -1.94 -8.50 -8.89
N CYS A 37 -1.51 -8.15 -7.67
CA CYS A 37 -2.38 -7.47 -6.70
C CYS A 37 -2.68 -6.02 -7.09
N SER A 38 -1.78 -5.38 -7.82
CA SER A 38 -1.91 -3.96 -8.17
C SER A 38 -2.70 -3.72 -9.47
N SER A 39 -2.79 -4.69 -10.37
CA SER A 39 -3.39 -4.48 -11.70
C SER A 39 -4.81 -3.92 -11.64
N TYR A 40 -5.72 -4.57 -10.93
CA TYR A 40 -7.10 -4.11 -10.76
C TYR A 40 -7.18 -2.76 -10.02
N VAL A 41 -6.37 -2.60 -8.97
CA VAL A 41 -6.36 -1.36 -8.17
C VAL A 41 -5.91 -0.18 -9.00
N LEU A 42 -4.88 -0.36 -9.83
CA LEU A 42 -4.37 0.67 -10.73
C LEU A 42 -5.41 1.04 -11.79
N GLU A 43 -6.05 0.06 -12.40
CA GLU A 43 -7.13 0.30 -13.36
C GLU A 43 -8.26 1.12 -12.73
N TYR A 44 -8.74 0.70 -11.57
CA TYR A 44 -9.84 1.34 -10.87
C TYR A 44 -9.48 2.74 -10.34
N LEU A 45 -8.39 2.87 -9.60
CA LEU A 45 -8.03 4.13 -8.95
C LEU A 45 -7.43 5.17 -9.88
N SER A 46 -6.83 4.77 -11.02
CA SER A 46 -6.33 5.74 -12.00
C SER A 46 -7.43 6.56 -12.67
N GLU A 47 -8.69 6.14 -12.57
CA GLU A 47 -9.83 6.94 -12.99
C GLU A 47 -9.99 8.23 -12.16
N TYR A 48 -9.50 8.23 -10.92
CA TYR A 48 -9.71 9.28 -9.92
C TYR A 48 -8.44 9.98 -9.45
N PHE A 49 -7.29 9.34 -9.57
CA PHE A 49 -6.02 9.81 -9.00
C PHE A 49 -4.89 9.79 -10.02
N LYS A 50 -3.94 10.70 -9.81
CA LYS A 50 -2.58 10.55 -10.33
C LYS A 50 -1.81 9.68 -9.35
N ILE A 51 -1.38 8.49 -9.78
CA ILE A 51 -0.83 7.46 -8.90
C ILE A 51 0.68 7.37 -9.04
N THR A 52 1.38 7.28 -7.91
CA THR A 52 2.75 6.77 -7.84
C THR A 52 2.71 5.44 -7.11
N VAL A 53 3.13 4.37 -7.77
CA VAL A 53 3.28 3.05 -7.15
C VAL A 53 4.56 3.04 -6.35
N PHE A 54 4.45 2.83 -5.06
CA PHE A 54 5.57 2.75 -4.14
C PHE A 54 5.85 1.29 -3.77
N TYR A 55 7.00 0.79 -4.22
CA TYR A 55 7.41 -0.58 -3.94
C TYR A 55 8.37 -0.61 -2.75
N TYR A 56 7.85 -0.97 -1.58
CA TYR A 56 8.60 -1.12 -0.34
C TYR A 56 8.20 -2.41 0.38
N ASN A 57 9.01 -3.44 0.21
CA ASN A 57 8.71 -4.80 0.70
C ASN A 57 9.98 -5.48 1.24
N PRO A 58 10.49 -5.04 2.40
CA PRO A 58 11.75 -5.57 2.96
C PRO A 58 11.65 -7.02 3.41
N ASN A 59 10.44 -7.57 3.47
CA ASN A 59 10.15 -8.96 3.81
C ASN A 59 10.40 -9.96 2.68
N ILE A 60 10.66 -9.49 1.45
CA ILE A 60 10.86 -10.37 0.30
C ILE A 60 12.31 -10.86 0.27
N TYR A 61 12.47 -12.16 0.16
CA TYR A 61 13.76 -12.85 0.07
C TYR A 61 13.69 -13.98 -0.97
N PRO A 62 14.74 -14.26 -1.73
CA PRO A 62 16.02 -13.55 -1.78
C PRO A 62 15.93 -12.21 -2.53
N GLU A 63 17.02 -11.45 -2.54
CA GLU A 63 17.09 -10.15 -3.24
C GLU A 63 16.78 -10.26 -4.75
N SER A 64 17.11 -11.40 -5.37
CA SER A 64 16.75 -11.69 -6.76
C SER A 64 15.24 -11.71 -6.98
N GLU A 65 14.47 -12.24 -6.05
CA GLU A 65 13.01 -12.22 -6.08
C GLU A 65 12.48 -10.79 -5.90
N TYR A 66 13.06 -10.03 -4.98
CA TYR A 66 12.74 -8.62 -4.78
C TYR A 66 12.92 -7.82 -6.08
N THR A 67 14.07 -7.96 -6.71
CA THR A 67 14.41 -7.28 -7.99
C THR A 67 13.45 -7.71 -9.11
N LYS A 68 13.18 -9.01 -9.22
CA LYS A 68 12.24 -9.55 -10.20
C LYS A 68 10.84 -8.90 -10.07
N ARG A 69 10.32 -8.79 -8.86
CA ARG A 69 9.02 -8.16 -8.63
C ARG A 69 8.98 -6.68 -8.97
N ILE A 70 10.07 -5.96 -8.78
CA ILE A 70 10.19 -4.57 -9.24
C ILE A 70 10.04 -4.51 -10.77
N LEU A 71 10.76 -5.34 -11.49
CA LEU A 71 10.70 -5.39 -12.95
C LEU A 71 9.31 -5.78 -13.46
N GLU A 72 8.66 -6.74 -12.83
CA GLU A 72 7.29 -7.14 -13.15
C GLU A 72 6.29 -5.99 -12.92
N GLN A 73 6.45 -5.24 -11.83
CA GLN A 73 5.61 -4.10 -11.54
C GLN A 73 5.80 -2.96 -12.56
N GLN A 74 7.04 -2.67 -12.92
CA GLN A 74 7.35 -1.66 -13.94
C GLN A 74 6.82 -2.07 -15.31
N LYS A 75 6.96 -3.36 -15.67
CA LYS A 75 6.40 -3.91 -16.91
C LYS A 75 4.88 -3.76 -16.95
N LEU A 76 4.19 -4.14 -15.88
CA LEU A 76 2.74 -3.99 -15.77
C LEU A 76 2.31 -2.55 -16.04
N ILE A 77 2.96 -1.59 -15.38
CA ILE A 77 2.66 -0.16 -15.55
C ILE A 77 2.88 0.29 -17.00
N SER A 78 3.93 -0.19 -17.65
CA SER A 78 4.25 0.18 -19.04
C SER A 78 3.29 -0.40 -20.07
N GLU A 79 2.67 -1.54 -19.77
CA GLU A 79 1.74 -2.23 -20.68
C GLU A 79 0.28 -1.84 -20.49
N MET A 80 -0.10 -1.30 -19.34
CA MET A 80 -1.48 -0.87 -19.07
C MET A 80 -1.74 0.56 -19.57
N HIS A 81 -2.98 0.80 -19.95
CA HIS A 81 -3.47 2.13 -20.30
C HIS A 81 -4.26 2.72 -19.13
N PHE A 82 -3.90 3.94 -18.73
CA PHE A 82 -4.52 4.62 -17.59
C PHE A 82 -5.12 5.95 -18.00
N LYS A 83 -6.25 6.32 -17.40
CA LYS A 83 -6.88 7.62 -17.61
C LYS A 83 -6.00 8.76 -17.07
N ASN A 84 -5.50 8.62 -15.85
CA ASN A 84 -4.56 9.55 -15.25
C ASN A 84 -3.19 8.90 -15.11
N SER A 85 -2.14 9.69 -14.94
CA SER A 85 -0.76 9.19 -14.92
C SER A 85 -0.49 8.19 -13.79
N VAL A 86 0.25 7.15 -14.10
CA VAL A 86 0.78 6.17 -13.15
C VAL A 86 2.29 6.11 -13.30
N SER A 87 3.01 6.39 -12.23
CA SER A 87 4.47 6.32 -12.16
C SER A 87 4.93 5.30 -11.12
N PHE A 88 6.22 5.01 -11.10
CA PHE A 88 6.81 4.01 -10.21
C PHE A 88 7.93 4.61 -9.37
N LEU A 89 7.97 4.24 -8.08
CA LEU A 89 8.99 4.63 -7.14
C LEU A 89 9.43 3.41 -6.32
N ALA A 90 10.69 2.99 -6.49
CA ALA A 90 11.27 1.95 -5.65
C ALA A 90 11.68 2.53 -4.30
N GLY A 91 11.27 1.88 -3.21
CA GLY A 91 11.81 2.13 -1.88
C GLY A 91 13.15 1.43 -1.67
N SER A 92 13.81 1.73 -0.55
CA SER A 92 15.02 1.01 -0.13
C SER A 92 14.70 -0.44 0.21
N TYR A 93 15.66 -1.35 -0.03
CA TYR A 93 15.54 -2.74 0.38
C TYR A 93 16.08 -2.93 1.79
N ASP A 94 15.26 -2.55 2.78
CA ASP A 94 15.61 -2.52 4.22
C ASP A 94 15.50 -3.92 4.86
N LYS A 95 16.12 -4.95 4.27
CA LYS A 95 16.00 -6.35 4.73
C LYS A 95 16.52 -6.55 6.14
N GLU A 96 17.60 -5.87 6.51
CA GLU A 96 18.18 -5.95 7.86
C GLU A 96 17.22 -5.41 8.91
N GLN A 97 16.52 -4.31 8.62
CA GLN A 97 15.50 -3.75 9.50
C GLN A 97 14.32 -4.70 9.65
N PHE A 98 13.95 -5.40 8.58
CA PHE A 98 12.90 -6.43 8.64
C PHE A 98 13.33 -7.60 9.53
N TYR A 99 14.56 -8.10 9.36
CA TYR A 99 15.05 -9.21 10.19
C TYR A 99 15.17 -8.82 11.66
N GLU A 100 15.61 -7.61 11.96
CA GLU A 100 15.66 -7.12 13.34
C GLU A 100 14.26 -7.02 13.97
N MET A 101 13.28 -6.53 13.21
CA MET A 101 11.88 -6.47 13.63
C MET A 101 11.28 -7.87 13.84
N ALA A 102 11.63 -8.85 13.00
CA ALA A 102 11.10 -10.22 13.05
C ALA A 102 11.81 -11.10 14.07
N LYS A 103 12.89 -10.64 14.66
CA LYS A 103 13.69 -11.40 15.63
C LYS A 103 12.85 -11.84 16.83
N GLY A 104 12.86 -13.15 17.11
CA GLY A 104 12.05 -13.75 18.14
C GLY A 104 10.61 -14.07 17.72
N LEU A 105 10.24 -13.78 16.48
CA LEU A 105 8.90 -14.02 15.93
C LEU A 105 8.91 -15.04 14.77
N GLU A 106 10.02 -15.74 14.56
CA GLU A 106 10.22 -16.63 13.41
C GLU A 106 9.19 -17.76 13.36
N GLU A 107 8.83 -18.30 14.54
CA GLU A 107 7.86 -19.39 14.70
C GLU A 107 6.40 -18.92 14.78
N VAL A 108 6.15 -17.62 14.73
CA VAL A 108 4.78 -17.08 14.78
C VAL A 108 4.05 -17.41 13.50
N LYS A 109 2.84 -17.96 13.61
CA LYS A 109 1.99 -18.32 12.46
C LYS A 109 1.69 -17.11 11.57
N GLU A 110 1.47 -17.38 10.30
CA GLU A 110 0.99 -16.37 9.35
C GLU A 110 -0.30 -15.72 9.87
N GLY A 111 -0.39 -14.41 9.73
CA GLY A 111 -1.48 -13.61 10.28
C GLY A 111 -1.30 -13.17 11.72
N GLY A 112 -0.24 -13.63 12.41
CA GLY A 112 0.09 -13.28 13.77
C GLY A 112 0.90 -11.99 13.93
N GLU A 113 1.56 -11.85 15.06
CA GLU A 113 2.29 -10.62 15.44
C GLU A 113 3.37 -10.22 14.42
N ARG A 114 4.13 -11.18 13.87
CA ARG A 114 5.14 -10.87 12.84
C ARG A 114 4.54 -10.21 11.62
N CYS A 115 3.40 -10.70 11.13
CA CYS A 115 2.70 -10.11 9.99
C CYS A 115 2.18 -8.71 10.32
N MET A 116 1.64 -8.49 11.51
CA MET A 116 1.15 -7.17 11.94
C MET A 116 2.28 -6.15 12.00
N LYS A 117 3.42 -6.50 12.56
CA LYS A 117 4.62 -5.65 12.59
C LYS A 117 5.17 -5.37 11.19
N CYS A 118 5.13 -6.36 10.31
CA CYS A 118 5.53 -6.20 8.91
C CYS A 118 4.62 -5.22 8.16
N TYR A 119 3.31 -5.30 8.36
CA TYR A 119 2.36 -4.34 7.77
C TYR A 119 2.59 -2.94 8.32
N GLU A 120 2.77 -2.81 9.62
CA GLU A 120 3.07 -1.53 10.27
C GLU A 120 4.33 -0.89 9.69
N MET A 121 5.42 -1.64 9.56
CA MET A 121 6.68 -1.19 8.97
C MET A 121 6.47 -0.64 7.55
N ARG A 122 5.75 -1.37 6.71
CA ARG A 122 5.50 -0.99 5.33
C ARG A 122 4.58 0.23 5.22
N LEU A 123 3.51 0.28 6.00
CA LEU A 123 2.55 1.38 5.99
C LEU A 123 3.12 2.66 6.60
N LYS A 124 3.92 2.57 7.66
CA LYS A 124 4.66 3.72 8.22
C LYS A 124 5.60 4.34 7.18
N LYS A 125 6.36 3.51 6.48
CA LYS A 125 7.26 3.98 5.42
C LYS A 125 6.49 4.64 4.28
N THR A 126 5.35 4.08 3.91
CA THR A 126 4.48 4.64 2.87
C THR A 126 3.91 5.99 3.29
N ALA A 127 3.39 6.09 4.52
CA ALA A 127 2.89 7.37 5.07
C ALA A 127 3.99 8.43 5.13
N GLN A 128 5.20 8.03 5.53
CA GLN A 128 6.37 8.89 5.55
C GLN A 128 6.72 9.41 4.16
N LYS A 129 6.74 8.52 3.19
CA LYS A 129 7.04 8.87 1.80
C LYS A 129 5.96 9.77 1.20
N ALA A 130 4.70 9.51 1.53
CA ALA A 130 3.58 10.33 1.08
C ALA A 130 3.68 11.77 1.57
N ALA A 131 4.03 11.98 2.84
CA ALA A 131 4.19 13.33 3.37
C ALA A 131 5.43 14.03 2.82
N GLU A 132 6.56 13.34 2.69
CA GLU A 132 7.78 13.90 2.10
C GLU A 132 7.56 14.34 0.64
N GLY A 133 6.77 13.57 -0.10
CA GLY A 133 6.43 13.86 -1.49
C GLY A 133 5.23 14.78 -1.70
N GLY A 134 4.55 15.20 -0.64
CA GLY A 134 3.37 16.07 -0.72
C GLY A 134 2.15 15.40 -1.38
N PHE A 135 2.02 14.07 -1.26
CA PHE A 135 0.86 13.34 -1.76
C PHE A 135 -0.39 13.64 -0.93
N ASP A 136 -1.53 13.75 -1.61
CA ASP A 136 -2.82 14.02 -0.97
C ASP A 136 -3.35 12.80 -0.21
N PHE A 137 -3.09 11.59 -0.73
CA PHE A 137 -3.55 10.32 -0.16
C PHE A 137 -2.45 9.26 -0.25
N PHE A 138 -2.55 8.24 0.61
CA PHE A 138 -1.83 7.00 0.44
C PHE A 138 -2.72 5.79 0.75
N THR A 139 -2.41 4.66 0.14
CA THR A 139 -3.09 3.38 0.38
C THR A 139 -2.16 2.21 0.05
N THR A 140 -2.69 1.01 0.13
CA THR A 140 -1.93 -0.23 -0.11
C THR A 140 -2.76 -1.28 -0.83
N THR A 141 -2.10 -2.13 -1.62
CA THR A 141 -2.71 -3.31 -2.23
C THR A 141 -2.80 -4.50 -1.26
N LEU A 142 -2.23 -4.40 -0.06
CA LEU A 142 -2.26 -5.48 0.93
C LEU A 142 -3.68 -5.89 1.33
N SER A 143 -4.63 -4.98 1.31
CA SER A 143 -6.03 -5.22 1.67
C SER A 143 -6.81 -6.08 0.67
N ILE A 144 -6.29 -6.31 -0.52
CA ILE A 144 -6.92 -7.14 -1.56
C ILE A 144 -6.87 -8.62 -1.21
N SER A 145 -5.80 -9.06 -0.54
CA SER A 145 -5.68 -10.46 -0.17
C SER A 145 -6.74 -10.85 0.86
N PRO A 146 -7.54 -11.92 0.60
CA PRO A 146 -8.50 -12.42 1.58
C PRO A 146 -7.83 -12.99 2.84
N MET A 147 -6.54 -13.31 2.75
CA MET A 147 -5.72 -13.78 3.87
C MET A 147 -5.28 -12.66 4.83
N LYS A 148 -5.47 -11.40 4.45
CA LYS A 148 -5.06 -10.25 5.25
C LYS A 148 -6.28 -9.52 5.83
N ASN A 149 -6.16 -9.07 7.07
CA ASN A 149 -7.22 -8.37 7.76
C ASN A 149 -7.27 -6.89 7.35
N ALA A 150 -8.24 -6.53 6.49
CA ALA A 150 -8.41 -5.16 6.00
C ALA A 150 -8.70 -4.15 7.14
N GLN A 151 -9.42 -4.56 8.19
CA GLN A 151 -9.69 -3.72 9.36
C GLN A 151 -8.37 -3.32 10.04
N LYS A 152 -7.50 -4.30 10.32
CA LYS A 152 -6.18 -4.06 10.93
C LYS A 152 -5.29 -3.19 10.05
N LEU A 153 -5.25 -3.42 8.74
CA LEU A 153 -4.48 -2.62 7.80
C LEU A 153 -4.92 -1.14 7.81
N ASN A 154 -6.22 -0.89 7.84
CA ASN A 154 -6.74 0.48 7.92
C ASN A 154 -6.45 1.15 9.27
N GLU A 155 -6.53 0.41 10.38
CA GLU A 155 -6.16 0.90 11.71
C GLU A 155 -4.67 1.30 11.75
N ILE A 156 -3.78 0.45 11.24
CA ILE A 156 -2.34 0.70 11.14
C ILE A 156 -2.07 1.93 10.26
N GLY A 157 -2.73 2.03 9.11
CA GLY A 157 -2.58 3.16 8.19
C GLY A 157 -3.00 4.48 8.83
N ARG A 158 -4.12 4.51 9.54
CA ARG A 158 -4.58 5.69 10.28
C ARG A 158 -3.63 6.09 11.40
N ALA A 159 -3.12 5.13 12.18
CA ALA A 159 -2.13 5.38 13.23
C ALA A 159 -0.85 5.97 12.63
N SER A 160 -0.39 5.45 11.49
CA SER A 160 0.79 5.95 10.78
C SER A 160 0.62 7.40 10.28
N CYS A 161 -0.59 7.82 9.92
CA CYS A 161 -0.91 9.21 9.61
C CYS A 161 -0.82 10.11 10.84
N ARG A 162 -1.35 9.67 11.98
CA ARG A 162 -1.41 10.47 13.22
C ARG A 162 -0.04 10.73 13.83
N GLU A 163 0.89 9.79 13.72
CA GLU A 163 2.26 9.94 14.24
C GLU A 163 3.07 11.06 13.56
N ARG A 164 2.49 11.72 12.56
CA ARG A 164 3.18 12.72 11.72
C ARG A 164 2.72 14.14 11.91
N VAL A 165 1.89 14.37 12.85
CA VAL A 165 1.45 15.74 13.17
C VAL A 165 2.57 16.49 13.87
#